data_df2ea899469918057e76e532eee103f1
#
_entry.id   df2ea899469918057e76e532eee103f1
#
_cell.length_a   1.000
_cell.length_b   1.000
_cell.length_c   1.000
_cell.angle_alpha   90.00
_cell.angle_beta   90.00
_cell.angle_gamma   90.00
#
_symmetry.space_group_name_H-M   'P 1'
#
loop_
_entity.id
_entity.type
_entity.pdbx_description
1 polymer ?
#
loop_
_entity_poly.entity_id
_entity_poly.type
_entity_poly.pdbx_seq_one_letter_code
_entity_poly.pdbx_strand_id
1 'polypeptide(L)'
;MTSLRLEKLKKEFEQNGGEWKEFKIGELFEVESSKKIFHANTLSEIFETQVENSYPYVVRSTQDNGIRGYIIEDARFLNEGNSLSFAQDTFSVFYQQKNFFTGNKVKILKPKFILNRQNANFFVCSFNKVLSDFSWGVCSDVNFIKNLKLTLPAAPDGTPDFTYMERYIGELEQARVSELAAYLRAAGLENYDLTAAEQTALDDFKNNRLNFKEFKID
;
A
#
# COMPACT_ATOMS: atom_id res chain seq x y z
N MET A 1 -4.74 -7.44 -20.87
CA MET A 1 -4.77 -6.44 -21.97
C MET A 1 -4.39 -5.09 -21.39
N THR A 2 -3.40 -4.42 -21.95
CA THR A 2 -3.05 -3.04 -21.55
C THR A 2 -4.19 -2.14 -22.02
N SER A 3 -4.71 -1.27 -21.14
CA SER A 3 -5.76 -0.33 -21.51
C SER A 3 -5.27 0.62 -22.62
N LEU A 4 -6.06 0.87 -23.66
CA LEU A 4 -5.77 1.86 -24.71
C LEU A 4 -5.39 3.25 -24.14
N ARG A 5 -5.95 3.57 -22.97
CA ARG A 5 -5.62 4.82 -22.25
C ARG A 5 -4.20 4.84 -21.72
N LEU A 6 -3.71 3.71 -21.16
CA LEU A 6 -2.33 3.59 -20.70
C LEU A 6 -1.33 3.68 -21.85
N GLU A 7 -1.64 3.07 -23.00
CA GLU A 7 -0.80 3.18 -24.19
C GLU A 7 -0.74 4.62 -24.72
N LYS A 8 -1.90 5.31 -24.71
CA LYS A 8 -1.96 6.72 -25.06
C LYS A 8 -1.14 7.58 -24.12
N LEU A 9 -1.29 7.39 -22.80
CA LEU A 9 -0.54 8.10 -21.78
C LEU A 9 0.98 7.92 -21.95
N LYS A 10 1.42 6.69 -22.22
CA LYS A 10 2.83 6.39 -22.48
C LYS A 10 3.35 7.12 -23.72
N LYS A 11 2.59 7.12 -24.82
CA LYS A 11 2.96 7.86 -26.04
C LYS A 11 3.02 9.38 -25.80
N GLU A 12 2.05 9.93 -25.08
CA GLU A 12 2.07 11.36 -24.69
C GLU A 12 3.32 11.71 -23.87
N PHE A 13 3.68 10.87 -22.91
CA PHE A 13 4.89 11.06 -22.10
C PHE A 13 6.15 11.07 -22.96
N GLU A 14 6.34 10.11 -23.85
CA GLU A 14 7.48 10.01 -24.74
C GLU A 14 7.53 11.19 -25.73
N GLN A 15 6.38 11.57 -26.32
CA GLN A 15 6.28 12.70 -27.25
C GLN A 15 6.58 14.05 -26.60
N ASN A 16 6.30 14.20 -25.32
CA ASN A 16 6.60 15.40 -24.53
C ASN A 16 8.04 15.42 -23.99
N GLY A 17 8.89 14.49 -24.43
CA GLY A 17 10.30 14.43 -24.02
C GLY A 17 10.52 13.78 -22.66
N GLY A 18 9.53 13.06 -22.15
CA GLY A 18 9.68 12.27 -20.93
C GLY A 18 10.59 11.06 -21.17
N GLU A 19 11.42 10.76 -20.20
CA GLU A 19 12.39 9.67 -20.23
C GLU A 19 12.35 8.85 -18.94
N TRP A 20 12.84 7.62 -18.98
CA TRP A 20 13.03 6.81 -17.77
C TRP A 20 14.46 7.00 -17.26
N LYS A 21 14.61 7.47 -16.01
CA LYS A 21 15.91 7.74 -15.38
C LYS A 21 16.03 7.05 -14.02
N GLU A 22 17.28 6.82 -13.62
CA GLU A 22 17.58 6.31 -12.28
C GLU A 22 17.69 7.46 -11.28
N PHE A 23 17.00 7.33 -10.16
CA PHE A 23 17.04 8.25 -9.03
C PHE A 23 17.45 7.50 -7.76
N LYS A 24 18.36 8.06 -6.98
CA LYS A 24 18.69 7.53 -5.66
C LYS A 24 17.58 7.83 -4.67
N ILE A 25 17.25 6.86 -3.83
CA ILE A 25 16.23 7.04 -2.79
C ILE A 25 16.56 8.20 -1.86
N GLY A 26 17.81 8.36 -1.46
CA GLY A 26 18.24 9.46 -0.60
C GLY A 26 18.07 10.85 -1.20
N GLU A 27 17.91 10.99 -2.52
CA GLU A 27 17.58 12.25 -3.19
C GLU A 27 16.09 12.59 -3.02
N LEU A 28 15.23 11.58 -3.01
CA LEU A 28 13.78 11.72 -2.99
C LEU A 28 13.17 11.62 -1.58
N PHE A 29 13.81 10.84 -0.72
CA PHE A 29 13.31 10.57 0.63
C PHE A 29 14.40 10.82 1.68
N GLU A 30 13.98 11.29 2.83
CA GLU A 30 14.76 11.19 4.06
C GLU A 30 14.53 9.83 4.68
N VAL A 31 15.61 9.10 4.96
CA VAL A 31 15.54 7.74 5.54
C VAL A 31 15.76 7.86 7.04
N GLU A 32 14.70 7.64 7.79
CA GLU A 32 14.67 7.79 9.24
C GLU A 32 14.54 6.44 9.96
N SER A 33 15.04 6.39 11.17
CA SER A 33 14.72 5.31 12.10
C SER A 33 13.42 5.61 12.82
N SER A 34 12.69 4.55 13.21
CA SER A 34 11.49 4.68 14.03
C SER A 34 11.77 5.47 15.31
N LYS A 35 10.84 6.31 15.73
CA LYS A 35 10.93 7.07 16.99
C LYS A 35 11.06 6.16 18.22
N LYS A 36 10.35 5.01 18.19
CA LYS A 36 10.46 3.93 19.18
C LYS A 36 10.13 2.61 18.51
N ILE A 37 10.85 1.58 18.90
CA ILE A 37 10.56 0.19 18.48
C ILE A 37 9.70 -0.46 19.54
N PHE A 38 8.55 -0.97 19.12
CA PHE A 38 7.65 -1.74 19.98
C PHE A 38 7.81 -3.24 19.66
N HIS A 39 8.07 -4.04 20.68
CA HIS A 39 8.16 -5.49 20.54
C HIS A 39 6.81 -6.12 20.86
N ALA A 40 6.29 -6.96 19.97
CA ALA A 40 4.97 -7.55 20.10
C ALA A 40 4.74 -8.32 21.42
N ASN A 41 5.80 -8.91 21.96
CA ASN A 41 5.77 -9.65 23.22
C ASN A 41 5.76 -8.76 24.47
N THR A 42 5.97 -7.46 24.32
CA THR A 42 5.95 -6.47 25.42
C THR A 42 4.75 -5.56 25.37
N LEU A 43 3.93 -5.66 24.33
CA LEU A 43 2.68 -4.92 24.19
C LEU A 43 1.59 -5.59 25.05
N SER A 44 0.77 -4.76 25.69
CA SER A 44 -0.37 -5.25 26.50
C SER A 44 -1.41 -5.91 25.62
N GLU A 45 -1.68 -5.33 24.44
CA GLU A 45 -2.67 -5.81 23.49
C GLU A 45 -2.36 -5.35 22.07
N ILE A 46 -2.74 -6.17 21.09
CA ILE A 46 -2.74 -5.82 19.66
C ILE A 46 -4.15 -6.11 19.15
N PHE A 47 -4.89 -5.07 18.82
CA PHE A 47 -6.25 -5.16 18.30
C PHE A 47 -6.23 -5.56 16.83
N GLU A 48 -7.12 -6.45 16.42
CA GLU A 48 -7.28 -6.84 15.00
C GLU A 48 -7.87 -5.72 14.16
N THR A 49 -8.76 -4.92 14.74
CA THR A 49 -9.40 -3.77 14.09
C THR A 49 -9.08 -2.49 14.84
N GLN A 50 -9.18 -1.35 14.15
CA GLN A 50 -8.92 -0.06 14.75
C GLN A 50 -9.97 0.25 15.83
N VAL A 51 -9.53 0.46 17.06
CA VAL A 51 -10.34 0.94 18.19
C VAL A 51 -10.01 2.40 18.49
N GLU A 52 -10.79 3.02 19.36
CA GLU A 52 -10.58 4.41 19.76
C GLU A 52 -9.16 4.61 20.31
N ASN A 53 -8.50 5.70 19.92
CA ASN A 53 -7.10 6.05 20.27
C ASN A 53 -6.03 5.03 19.86
N SER A 54 -6.36 4.01 19.04
CA SER A 54 -5.38 3.09 18.50
C SER A 54 -4.85 3.54 17.14
N TYR A 55 -3.61 3.13 16.85
CA TYR A 55 -2.92 3.43 15.59
C TYR A 55 -2.34 2.15 14.99
N PRO A 56 -2.17 2.11 13.65
CA PRO A 56 -1.55 0.98 12.99
C PRO A 56 -0.20 0.62 13.59
N TYR A 57 0.03 -0.67 13.81
CA TYR A 57 1.30 -1.23 14.24
C TYR A 57 1.98 -1.92 13.06
N VAL A 58 2.96 -1.23 12.45
CA VAL A 58 3.65 -1.66 11.25
C VAL A 58 4.87 -2.52 11.64
N VAL A 59 4.94 -3.70 11.07
CA VAL A 59 6.00 -4.69 11.33
C VAL A 59 6.63 -5.19 10.03
N ARG A 60 7.62 -6.06 10.13
CA ARG A 60 8.25 -6.77 9.00
C ARG A 60 7.31 -7.83 8.45
N SER A 61 6.30 -7.42 7.71
CA SER A 61 5.37 -8.29 7.00
C SER A 61 5.37 -7.96 5.51
N THR A 62 5.04 -8.93 4.68
CA THR A 62 4.81 -8.75 3.24
C THR A 62 3.32 -8.62 2.91
N GLN A 63 2.46 -8.68 3.93
CA GLN A 63 1.00 -8.66 3.81
C GLN A 63 0.41 -7.45 4.56
N ASP A 64 -0.83 -7.11 4.26
CA ASP A 64 -1.64 -6.11 4.96
C ASP A 64 -0.96 -4.75 5.16
N ASN A 65 -0.27 -4.25 4.14
CA ASN A 65 0.55 -3.02 4.22
C ASN A 65 1.59 -3.04 5.35
N GLY A 66 2.04 -4.23 5.79
CA GLY A 66 2.91 -4.39 6.94
C GLY A 66 2.20 -4.20 8.28
N ILE A 67 0.89 -3.97 8.30
CA ILE A 67 0.10 -3.71 9.52
C ILE A 67 -0.26 -5.06 10.17
N ARG A 68 0.27 -5.30 11.36
CA ARG A 68 -0.04 -6.48 12.16
C ARG A 68 -1.37 -6.35 12.93
N GLY A 69 -1.81 -5.13 13.14
CA GLY A 69 -2.97 -4.77 13.93
C GLY A 69 -2.85 -3.33 14.42
N TYR A 70 -3.53 -3.01 15.49
CA TYR A 70 -3.58 -1.66 16.05
C TYR A 70 -3.17 -1.71 17.52
N ILE A 71 -2.42 -0.69 17.99
CA ILE A 71 -1.99 -0.59 19.38
C ILE A 71 -2.29 0.80 19.95
N ILE A 72 -2.45 0.87 21.26
CA ILE A 72 -2.60 2.11 22.02
C ILE A 72 -1.31 2.32 22.81
N GLU A 73 -0.56 3.33 22.41
CA GLU A 73 0.73 3.70 23.01
C GLU A 73 0.88 5.21 23.05
N ASP A 74 1.91 5.71 23.69
CA ASP A 74 2.18 7.15 23.81
C ASP A 74 2.37 7.79 22.42
N ALA A 75 1.49 8.74 22.08
CA ALA A 75 1.46 9.42 20.79
C ALA A 75 2.77 10.15 20.43
N ARG A 76 3.65 10.46 21.40
CA ARG A 76 4.97 11.04 21.13
C ARG A 76 5.85 10.14 20.27
N PHE A 77 5.59 8.82 20.27
CA PHE A 77 6.33 7.83 19.52
C PHE A 77 5.69 7.46 18.17
N LEU A 78 4.60 8.13 17.78
CA LEU A 78 4.01 7.96 16.46
C LEU A 78 4.97 8.46 15.38
N ASN A 79 5.21 7.62 14.38
CA ASN A 79 5.82 8.05 13.14
C ASN A 79 4.75 8.76 12.30
N GLU A 80 5.18 9.77 11.54
CA GLU A 80 4.27 10.54 10.70
C GLU A 80 3.75 9.69 9.54
N GLY A 81 2.45 9.77 9.29
CA GLY A 81 1.83 9.22 8.10
C GLY A 81 2.26 9.97 6.84
N ASN A 82 1.60 9.66 5.75
CA ASN A 82 1.97 10.15 4.41
C ASN A 82 3.46 9.91 4.10
N SER A 83 3.93 8.71 4.43
CA SER A 83 5.31 8.25 4.26
C SER A 83 5.32 6.79 3.79
N LEU A 84 6.50 6.29 3.40
CA LEU A 84 6.65 4.85 3.12
C LEU A 84 7.34 4.17 4.29
N SER A 85 6.86 2.98 4.67
CA SER A 85 7.57 2.08 5.58
C SER A 85 8.43 1.12 4.77
N PHE A 86 9.67 0.89 5.21
CA PHE A 86 10.62 -0.05 4.63
C PHE A 86 11.00 -1.10 5.66
N ALA A 87 10.63 -2.33 5.44
CA ALA A 87 10.99 -3.45 6.31
C ALA A 87 12.30 -4.09 5.85
N GLN A 88 13.34 -4.02 6.70
CA GLN A 88 14.72 -4.34 6.31
C GLN A 88 14.98 -5.80 5.97
N ASP A 89 14.33 -6.75 6.66
CA ASP A 89 14.58 -8.18 6.46
C ASP A 89 13.72 -8.80 5.36
N THR A 90 12.52 -8.25 5.15
CA THR A 90 11.57 -8.75 4.15
C THR A 90 11.63 -7.97 2.85
N PHE A 91 12.41 -6.89 2.81
CA PHE A 91 12.48 -5.98 1.65
C PHE A 91 11.12 -5.51 1.15
N SER A 92 10.14 -5.38 2.07
CA SER A 92 8.80 -4.91 1.75
C SER A 92 8.66 -3.42 2.01
N VAL A 93 8.02 -2.72 1.07
CA VAL A 93 7.76 -1.29 1.16
C VAL A 93 6.27 -1.05 1.01
N PHE A 94 5.71 -0.21 1.90
CA PHE A 94 4.29 0.11 1.88
C PHE A 94 4.02 1.58 2.17
N TYR A 95 2.96 2.10 1.58
CA TYR A 95 2.47 3.45 1.86
C TYR A 95 1.66 3.50 3.14
N GLN A 96 2.09 4.31 4.09
CA GLN A 96 1.42 4.53 5.36
C GLN A 96 0.71 5.90 5.32
N GLN A 97 -0.59 5.86 5.08
CA GLN A 97 -1.38 7.09 4.98
C GLN A 97 -1.58 7.79 6.33
N LYS A 98 -1.78 7.00 7.40
CA LYS A 98 -2.01 7.48 8.77
C LYS A 98 -0.73 7.42 9.59
N ASN A 99 -0.68 8.17 10.68
CA ASN A 99 0.37 8.01 11.70
C ASN A 99 0.36 6.59 12.24
N PHE A 100 1.53 6.06 12.58
CA PHE A 100 1.70 4.66 12.93
C PHE A 100 2.84 4.40 13.91
N PHE A 101 2.74 3.31 14.63
CA PHE A 101 3.82 2.74 15.43
C PHE A 101 4.57 1.68 14.65
N THR A 102 5.81 1.38 15.05
CA THR A 102 6.62 0.39 14.35
C THR A 102 7.18 -0.68 15.29
N GLY A 103 7.27 -1.88 14.71
CA GLY A 103 8.08 -2.95 15.25
C GLY A 103 9.58 -2.79 14.90
N ASN A 104 10.35 -3.84 15.19
CA ASN A 104 11.78 -3.86 14.93
C ASN A 104 12.11 -3.86 13.44
N LYS A 105 13.22 -3.21 13.05
CA LYS A 105 13.78 -3.18 11.68
C LYS A 105 12.82 -2.63 10.62
N VAL A 106 11.98 -1.67 10.97
CA VAL A 106 11.20 -0.86 10.04
C VAL A 106 11.82 0.53 9.99
N LYS A 107 12.12 1.00 8.79
CA LYS A 107 12.56 2.36 8.49
C LYS A 107 11.43 3.17 7.89
N ILE A 108 11.49 4.48 8.06
CA ILE A 108 10.54 5.42 7.50
C ILE A 108 11.22 6.17 6.35
N LEU A 109 10.58 6.20 5.20
CA LEU A 109 10.99 7.01 4.07
C LEU A 109 10.08 8.23 4.02
N LYS A 110 10.55 9.33 4.56
CA LYS A 110 9.84 10.61 4.58
C LYS A 110 10.07 11.32 3.24
N PRO A 111 9.00 11.65 2.48
CA PRO A 111 9.16 12.25 1.15
C PRO A 111 9.67 13.68 1.25
N LYS A 112 10.54 14.07 0.32
CA LYS A 112 11.01 15.45 0.13
C LYS A 112 10.18 16.21 -0.89
N PHE A 113 9.05 15.64 -1.31
CA PHE A 113 8.10 16.15 -2.30
C PHE A 113 6.67 15.90 -1.79
N ILE A 114 5.68 16.34 -2.54
CA ILE A 114 4.27 16.08 -2.19
C ILE A 114 3.93 14.64 -2.55
N LEU A 115 3.81 13.79 -1.51
CA LEU A 115 3.38 12.41 -1.65
C LEU A 115 1.86 12.35 -1.56
N ASN A 116 1.24 11.68 -2.50
CA ASN A 116 -0.17 11.31 -2.47
C ASN A 116 -0.34 9.81 -2.72
N ARG A 117 -1.54 9.30 -2.61
CA ARG A 117 -1.81 7.86 -2.75
C ARG A 117 -1.35 7.30 -4.11
N GLN A 118 -1.57 8.03 -5.20
CA GLN A 118 -1.26 7.55 -6.54
C GLN A 118 0.26 7.45 -6.74
N ASN A 119 0.99 8.54 -6.50
CA ASN A 119 2.45 8.50 -6.67
C ASN A 119 3.12 7.59 -5.63
N ALA A 120 2.59 7.48 -4.39
CA ALA A 120 3.06 6.52 -3.40
C ALA A 120 2.95 5.07 -3.90
N ASN A 121 1.82 4.69 -4.51
CA ASN A 121 1.64 3.37 -5.10
C ASN A 121 2.60 3.12 -6.27
N PHE A 122 2.90 4.14 -7.07
CA PHE A 122 3.91 4.03 -8.12
C PHE A 122 5.29 3.73 -7.53
N PHE A 123 5.69 4.44 -6.46
CA PHE A 123 6.93 4.17 -5.75
C PHE A 123 6.96 2.76 -5.16
N VAL A 124 5.90 2.32 -4.48
CA VAL A 124 5.80 0.97 -3.91
C VAL A 124 6.01 -0.10 -4.99
N CYS A 125 5.37 0.04 -6.16
CA CYS A 125 5.58 -0.87 -7.28
C CYS A 125 7.02 -0.84 -7.80
N SER A 126 7.62 0.35 -7.91
CA SER A 126 9.01 0.52 -8.36
C SER A 126 10.01 -0.09 -7.36
N PHE A 127 9.77 0.08 -6.07
CA PHE A 127 10.55 -0.58 -5.02
C PHE A 127 10.45 -2.10 -5.11
N ASN A 128 9.24 -2.65 -5.21
CA ASN A 128 9.03 -4.08 -5.28
C ASN A 128 9.77 -4.71 -6.47
N LYS A 129 9.81 -4.01 -7.61
CA LYS A 129 10.56 -4.47 -8.79
C LYS A 129 12.07 -4.55 -8.52
N VAL A 130 12.65 -3.55 -7.87
CA VAL A 130 14.09 -3.52 -7.57
C VAL A 130 14.42 -4.46 -6.43
N LEU A 131 13.57 -4.53 -5.42
CA LEU A 131 13.81 -5.32 -4.21
C LEU A 131 13.59 -6.83 -4.41
N SER A 132 12.87 -7.24 -5.47
CA SER A 132 12.70 -8.66 -5.81
C SER A 132 14.02 -9.40 -6.08
N ASP A 133 15.06 -8.68 -6.47
CA ASP A 133 16.38 -9.25 -6.74
C ASP A 133 17.24 -9.44 -5.49
N PHE A 134 16.79 -8.91 -4.34
CA PHE A 134 17.49 -9.04 -3.07
C PHE A 134 16.96 -10.21 -2.26
N SER A 135 17.90 -10.98 -1.68
CA SER A 135 17.60 -12.12 -0.82
C SER A 135 18.04 -11.87 0.62
N TRP A 136 17.59 -12.73 1.50
CA TRP A 136 17.94 -12.73 2.91
C TRP A 136 19.48 -12.80 3.09
N GLY A 137 20.05 -11.90 3.88
CA GLY A 137 21.51 -11.80 4.10
C GLY A 137 22.14 -10.50 3.58
N VAL A 138 21.44 -9.72 2.77
CA VAL A 138 21.87 -8.37 2.40
C VAL A 138 21.57 -7.42 3.55
N CYS A 139 22.61 -6.70 4.02
CA CYS A 139 22.45 -5.69 5.06
C CYS A 139 21.69 -4.47 4.48
N SER A 140 20.44 -4.30 4.85
CA SER A 140 19.61 -3.19 4.42
C SER A 140 19.62 -2.05 5.46
N ASP A 141 20.81 -1.51 5.74
CA ASP A 141 20.97 -0.35 6.61
C ASP A 141 20.50 0.96 5.94
N VAL A 142 20.57 2.07 6.66
CA VAL A 142 20.16 3.39 6.14
C VAL A 142 20.95 3.79 4.90
N ASN A 143 22.25 3.46 4.85
CA ASN A 143 23.11 3.81 3.71
C ASN A 143 22.75 2.97 2.49
N PHE A 144 22.47 1.68 2.67
CA PHE A 144 21.97 0.82 1.62
C PHE A 144 20.69 1.41 1.02
N ILE A 145 19.69 1.72 1.86
CA ILE A 145 18.41 2.26 1.40
C ILE A 145 18.60 3.59 0.65
N LYS A 146 19.41 4.51 1.19
CA LYS A 146 19.68 5.80 0.53
C LYS A 146 20.33 5.67 -0.85
N ASN A 147 21.16 4.64 -1.05
CA ASN A 147 21.85 4.40 -2.30
C ASN A 147 21.09 3.50 -3.29
N LEU A 148 19.96 2.91 -2.88
CA LEU A 148 19.07 2.22 -3.82
C LEU A 148 18.66 3.17 -4.94
N LYS A 149 18.60 2.64 -6.16
CA LYS A 149 18.18 3.38 -7.33
C LYS A 149 16.86 2.83 -7.83
N LEU A 150 15.93 3.71 -8.10
CA LEU A 150 14.68 3.40 -8.79
C LEU A 150 14.71 4.00 -10.18
N THR A 151 14.29 3.22 -11.16
CA THR A 151 13.99 3.74 -12.50
C THR A 151 12.59 4.34 -12.48
N LEU A 152 12.51 5.65 -12.64
CA LEU A 152 11.28 6.43 -12.57
C LEU A 152 11.10 7.28 -13.84
N PRO A 153 9.86 7.66 -14.18
CA PRO A 153 9.62 8.63 -15.24
C PRO A 153 10.19 9.99 -14.82
N ALA A 154 10.91 10.61 -15.74
CA ALA A 154 11.48 11.93 -15.59
C ALA A 154 10.87 12.89 -16.62
N ALA A 155 10.60 14.10 -16.20
CA ALA A 155 10.22 15.23 -17.06
C ALA A 155 11.42 15.69 -17.92
N PRO A 156 11.20 16.51 -18.95
CA PRO A 156 12.29 17.01 -19.83
C PRO A 156 13.41 17.76 -19.09
N ASP A 157 13.11 18.34 -17.94
CA ASP A 157 14.11 19.00 -17.08
C ASP A 157 14.96 18.03 -16.25
N GLY A 158 14.64 16.71 -16.34
CA GLY A 158 15.35 15.64 -15.65
C GLY A 158 14.89 15.39 -14.22
N THR A 159 13.88 16.09 -13.73
CA THR A 159 13.24 15.82 -12.42
C THR A 159 12.22 14.67 -12.52
N PRO A 160 11.86 13.99 -11.41
CA PRO A 160 10.80 12.97 -11.42
C PRO A 160 9.46 13.54 -11.89
N ASP A 161 8.84 12.89 -12.86
CA ASP A 161 7.51 13.29 -13.34
C ASP A 161 6.40 12.68 -12.47
N PHE A 162 6.12 13.34 -11.35
CA PHE A 162 5.05 12.92 -10.43
C PHE A 162 3.67 12.94 -11.10
N THR A 163 3.43 13.88 -12.02
CA THR A 163 2.16 13.98 -12.75
C THR A 163 1.92 12.76 -13.61
N TYR A 164 2.96 12.29 -14.31
CA TYR A 164 2.86 11.03 -15.05
C TYR A 164 2.60 9.83 -14.14
N MET A 165 3.31 9.73 -13.00
CA MET A 165 3.10 8.64 -12.02
C MET A 165 1.65 8.60 -11.52
N GLU A 166 1.09 9.75 -11.16
CA GLU A 166 -0.29 9.89 -10.68
C GLU A 166 -1.31 9.49 -11.75
N ARG A 167 -1.15 10.00 -12.96
CA ARG A 167 -2.01 9.64 -14.09
C ARG A 167 -1.94 8.15 -14.42
N TYR A 168 -0.74 7.58 -14.40
CA TYR A 168 -0.53 6.17 -14.70
C TYR A 168 -1.26 5.26 -13.71
N ILE A 169 -1.12 5.51 -12.40
CA ILE A 169 -1.83 4.75 -11.37
C ILE A 169 -3.35 4.98 -11.45
N GLY A 170 -3.80 6.22 -11.67
CA GLY A 170 -5.22 6.54 -11.83
C GLY A 170 -5.85 5.79 -13.01
N GLU A 171 -5.18 5.72 -14.17
CA GLU A 171 -5.67 4.96 -15.32
C GLU A 171 -5.68 3.45 -15.06
N LEU A 172 -4.69 2.92 -14.33
CA LEU A 172 -4.69 1.51 -13.90
C LEU A 172 -5.86 1.19 -12.97
N GLU A 173 -6.07 2.02 -11.96
CA GLU A 173 -7.19 1.86 -11.01
C GLU A 173 -8.54 1.89 -11.77
N GLN A 174 -8.71 2.88 -12.65
CA GLN A 174 -9.95 3.00 -13.43
C GLN A 174 -10.17 1.83 -14.38
N ALA A 175 -9.11 1.32 -15.01
CA ALA A 175 -9.19 0.14 -15.87
C ALA A 175 -9.64 -1.10 -15.08
N ARG A 176 -9.10 -1.31 -13.86
CA ARG A 176 -9.49 -2.42 -12.99
C ARG A 176 -10.92 -2.31 -12.48
N VAL A 177 -11.34 -1.11 -12.06
CA VAL A 177 -12.72 -0.87 -11.64
C VAL A 177 -13.69 -1.11 -12.79
N SER A 178 -13.36 -0.65 -13.99
CA SER A 178 -14.19 -0.86 -15.18
C SER A 178 -14.28 -2.36 -15.57
N GLU A 179 -13.18 -3.09 -15.46
CA GLU A 179 -13.15 -4.54 -15.72
C GLU A 179 -14.01 -5.31 -14.70
N LEU A 180 -13.89 -4.95 -13.41
CA LEU A 180 -14.71 -5.54 -12.36
C LEU A 180 -16.20 -5.23 -12.55
N ALA A 181 -16.54 -3.98 -12.85
CA ALA A 181 -17.92 -3.57 -13.10
C ALA A 181 -18.52 -4.32 -14.30
N ALA A 182 -17.73 -4.51 -15.38
CA ALA A 182 -18.17 -5.29 -16.55
C ALA A 182 -18.38 -6.77 -16.18
N TYR A 183 -17.50 -7.34 -15.34
CA TYR A 183 -17.66 -8.71 -14.86
C TYR A 183 -18.92 -8.88 -14.00
N LEU A 184 -19.15 -7.98 -13.02
CA LEU A 184 -20.33 -8.02 -12.17
C LEU A 184 -21.61 -7.91 -12.98
N ARG A 185 -21.64 -7.03 -13.99
CA ARG A 185 -22.77 -6.91 -14.92
C ARG A 185 -23.02 -8.20 -15.72
N ALA A 186 -21.96 -8.77 -16.29
CA ALA A 186 -22.06 -10.02 -17.06
C ALA A 186 -22.48 -11.22 -16.19
N ALA A 187 -22.11 -11.21 -14.91
CA ALA A 187 -22.48 -12.23 -13.93
C ALA A 187 -23.87 -12.02 -13.31
N GLY A 188 -24.59 -10.94 -13.66
CA GLY A 188 -25.89 -10.62 -13.05
C GLY A 188 -25.78 -10.16 -11.58
N LEU A 189 -24.59 -9.78 -11.14
CA LEU A 189 -24.30 -9.33 -9.76
C LEU A 189 -24.19 -7.79 -9.66
N GLU A 190 -24.80 -7.08 -10.60
CA GLU A 190 -24.76 -5.62 -10.66
C GLU A 190 -25.58 -4.97 -9.54
N ASN A 191 -26.68 -5.63 -9.14
CA ASN A 191 -27.50 -5.17 -8.03
C ASN A 191 -26.97 -5.72 -6.71
N TYR A 192 -26.52 -4.83 -5.83
CA TYR A 192 -26.04 -5.14 -4.48
C TYR A 192 -27.09 -4.89 -3.39
N ASP A 193 -28.29 -4.42 -3.78
CA ASP A 193 -29.39 -4.26 -2.84
C ASP A 193 -29.92 -5.65 -2.47
N LEU A 194 -29.85 -5.96 -1.18
CA LEU A 194 -30.37 -7.21 -0.67
C LEU A 194 -31.89 -7.23 -0.78
N THR A 195 -32.44 -8.32 -1.26
CA THR A 195 -33.86 -8.58 -1.13
C THR A 195 -34.25 -8.72 0.35
N ALA A 196 -35.53 -8.54 0.67
CA ALA A 196 -36.00 -8.72 2.06
C ALA A 196 -35.66 -10.10 2.64
N ALA A 197 -35.66 -11.15 1.79
CA ALA A 197 -35.30 -12.51 2.20
C ALA A 197 -33.78 -12.64 2.49
N GLU A 198 -32.93 -12.05 1.65
CA GLU A 198 -31.47 -12.05 1.85
C GLU A 198 -31.08 -11.22 3.07
N GLN A 199 -31.74 -10.07 3.29
CA GLN A 199 -31.54 -9.26 4.48
C GLN A 199 -31.90 -10.04 5.75
N THR A 200 -33.04 -10.74 5.74
CA THR A 200 -33.45 -11.59 6.85
C THR A 200 -32.45 -12.72 7.12
N ALA A 201 -31.98 -13.41 6.07
CA ALA A 201 -30.97 -14.46 6.18
C ALA A 201 -29.64 -13.93 6.75
N LEU A 202 -29.22 -12.71 6.32
CA LEU A 202 -28.01 -12.06 6.83
C LEU A 202 -28.17 -11.69 8.32
N ASP A 203 -29.32 -11.19 8.72
CA ASP A 203 -29.62 -10.82 10.11
C ASP A 203 -29.70 -12.08 11.01
N ASP A 204 -30.27 -13.18 10.51
CA ASP A 204 -30.28 -14.46 11.21
C ASP A 204 -28.88 -15.05 11.37
N PHE A 205 -28.04 -14.92 10.35
CA PHE A 205 -26.62 -15.30 10.42
C PHE A 205 -25.88 -14.47 11.47
N LYS A 206 -25.98 -13.16 11.44
CA LYS A 206 -25.33 -12.25 12.41
C LYS A 206 -25.78 -12.50 13.84
N ASN A 207 -27.01 -12.92 14.03
CA ASN A 207 -27.60 -13.21 15.34
C ASN A 207 -27.47 -14.69 15.77
N ASN A 208 -26.67 -15.51 15.06
CA ASN A 208 -26.53 -16.96 15.29
C ASN A 208 -27.87 -17.73 15.31
N ARG A 209 -28.86 -17.28 14.53
CA ARG A 209 -30.20 -17.91 14.46
C ARG A 209 -30.35 -18.91 13.33
N LEU A 210 -29.31 -19.06 12.46
CA LEU A 210 -29.34 -20.03 11.37
C LEU A 210 -29.30 -21.45 11.91
N ASN A 211 -30.35 -22.21 11.66
CA ASN A 211 -30.43 -23.62 11.99
C ASN A 211 -29.94 -24.45 10.78
N PHE A 212 -28.63 -24.78 10.74
CA PHE A 212 -28.00 -25.52 9.63
C PHE A 212 -28.54 -26.95 9.41
N LYS A 213 -29.53 -27.43 10.21
CA LYS A 213 -30.10 -28.78 10.07
C LYS A 213 -31.10 -28.91 8.93
N GLU A 214 -31.51 -27.83 8.27
CA GLU A 214 -32.57 -27.85 7.25
C GLU A 214 -32.04 -27.76 5.79
N PHE A 215 -30.75 -27.62 5.56
CA PHE A 215 -30.21 -27.69 4.19
C PHE A 215 -29.96 -29.14 3.80
N LYS A 216 -31.00 -29.80 3.26
CA LYS A 216 -30.79 -30.98 2.40
C LYS A 216 -30.44 -30.49 1.01
N ILE A 217 -29.26 -30.86 0.54
CA ILE A 217 -28.89 -30.75 -0.87
C ILE A 217 -29.52 -31.97 -1.53
N ASP A 218 -30.55 -31.74 -2.34
CA ASP A 218 -31.09 -32.76 -3.26
C ASP A 218 -30.16 -32.92 -4.47
#